data_78e8208c9b43894679996053fc4d4f8a
#
_entry.id   78e8208c9b43894679996053fc4d4f8a
#
_cell.length_a   1.000
_cell.length_b   1.000
_cell.length_c   1.000
_cell.angle_alpha   90.00
_cell.angle_beta   90.00
_cell.angle_gamma   90.00
#
_symmetry.space_group_name_H-M   'P 1'
#
loop_
_entity.id
_entity.type
_entity.pdbx_description
1 polymer ?
#
loop_
_entity_poly.entity_id
_entity_poly.type
_entity_poly.pdbx_seq_one_letter_code
_entity_poly.pdbx_strand_id
1 'polypeptide(L)'
;NDMESLEAQLKKCEPDKVKLIVTDGVFSMEGDVANLPEIVRLAKKYDATIMVDEAHGIGVFGRGGRGVCDHFGVSDDVDLIMGTFSKSFASLGGFIATDKEITNFLRHHSRSYIFTASITPASTAAVMAALDIMESEPEIQEHLWELTNFALDGFRQMGCEIGHTSTPIIPLFIRDNN
;
A
#
# COMPACT_ATOMS: atom_id res chain seq x y z
N ASN A 1 -0.06 6.66 -11.61
CA ASN A 1 0.79 7.77 -11.12
C ASN A 1 0.77 9.03 -12.04
N ASP A 2 -0.36 9.32 -12.69
CA ASP A 2 -0.53 10.54 -13.50
C ASP A 2 -1.21 11.63 -12.65
N MET A 3 -0.42 12.53 -12.11
CA MET A 3 -0.90 13.61 -11.22
C MET A 3 -1.66 14.70 -11.98
N GLU A 4 -1.35 14.93 -13.23
CA GLU A 4 -2.10 15.87 -14.08
C GLU A 4 -3.50 15.34 -14.35
N SER A 5 -3.62 14.05 -14.66
CA SER A 5 -4.90 13.38 -14.82
C SER A 5 -5.70 13.39 -13.51
N LEU A 6 -5.08 13.10 -12.36
CA LEU A 6 -5.74 13.17 -11.06
C LEU A 6 -6.29 14.57 -10.80
N GLU A 7 -5.47 15.60 -10.98
CA GLU A 7 -5.92 16.97 -10.78
C GLU A 7 -7.06 17.35 -11.74
N ALA A 8 -6.98 16.92 -12.99
CA ALA A 8 -8.04 17.16 -13.97
C ALA A 8 -9.38 16.50 -13.59
N GLN A 9 -9.36 15.32 -12.94
CA GLN A 9 -10.57 14.69 -12.42
C GLN A 9 -11.11 15.41 -11.17
N LEU A 10 -10.23 15.79 -10.23
CA LEU A 10 -10.64 16.53 -9.04
C LEU A 10 -11.30 17.87 -9.39
N LYS A 11 -10.81 18.56 -10.42
CA LYS A 11 -11.42 19.81 -10.94
C LYS A 11 -12.85 19.63 -11.46
N LYS A 12 -13.24 18.42 -11.88
CA LYS A 12 -14.60 18.14 -12.39
C LYS A 12 -15.58 17.82 -11.28
N CYS A 13 -15.10 17.52 -10.08
CA CYS A 13 -15.97 17.19 -8.95
C CYS A 13 -16.71 18.42 -8.48
N GLU A 14 -18.00 18.24 -8.12
CA GLU A 14 -18.80 19.29 -7.50
C GLU A 14 -18.20 19.66 -6.13
N PRO A 15 -18.16 20.95 -5.77
CA PRO A 15 -17.49 21.39 -4.53
C PRO A 15 -18.06 20.78 -3.24
N ASP A 16 -19.37 20.53 -3.20
CA ASP A 16 -20.13 20.04 -2.04
C ASP A 16 -20.22 18.52 -1.96
N LYS A 17 -19.61 17.80 -2.89
CA LYS A 17 -19.59 16.33 -2.88
C LYS A 17 -18.33 15.79 -2.20
N VAL A 18 -18.52 14.68 -1.50
CA VAL A 18 -17.40 13.90 -0.94
C VAL A 18 -16.54 13.40 -2.09
N LYS A 19 -15.25 13.62 -1.98
CA LYS A 19 -14.24 13.16 -2.94
C LYS A 19 -13.35 12.15 -2.22
N LEU A 20 -13.21 10.96 -2.78
CA LEU A 20 -12.34 9.91 -2.25
C LEU A 20 -11.31 9.53 -3.31
N ILE A 21 -10.03 9.72 -2.99
CA ILE A 21 -8.91 9.22 -3.78
C ILE A 21 -8.53 7.85 -3.20
N VAL A 22 -8.54 6.82 -4.04
CA VAL A 22 -8.09 5.46 -3.66
C VAL A 22 -6.91 5.10 -4.53
N THR A 23 -5.82 4.67 -3.91
CA THR A 23 -4.61 4.24 -4.63
C THR A 23 -3.92 3.10 -3.88
N ASP A 24 -3.22 2.24 -4.62
CA ASP A 24 -2.22 1.36 -4.01
C ASP A 24 -1.00 2.19 -3.59
N GLY A 25 -0.35 1.84 -2.48
CA GLY A 25 0.96 2.36 -2.11
C GLY A 25 2.04 1.82 -3.05
N VAL A 26 1.97 0.51 -3.35
CA VAL A 26 2.79 -0.16 -4.37
C VAL A 26 1.87 -0.90 -5.32
N PHE A 27 2.00 -0.63 -6.62
CA PHE A 27 1.22 -1.30 -7.67
C PHE A 27 1.74 -2.71 -7.94
N SER A 28 0.86 -3.69 -7.78
CA SER A 28 1.23 -5.12 -7.72
C SER A 28 1.79 -5.71 -9.02
N MET A 29 1.48 -5.12 -10.17
CA MET A 29 1.88 -5.67 -11.47
C MET A 29 3.16 -5.00 -12.00
N GLU A 30 3.25 -3.69 -11.89
CA GLU A 30 4.34 -2.87 -12.41
C GLU A 30 5.46 -2.66 -11.38
N GLY A 31 5.16 -2.83 -10.09
CA GLY A 31 6.09 -2.54 -9.01
C GLY A 31 6.35 -1.04 -8.81
N ASP A 32 5.52 -0.18 -9.39
CA ASP A 32 5.61 1.26 -9.19
C ASP A 32 5.14 1.65 -7.78
N VAL A 33 5.73 2.70 -7.24
CA VAL A 33 5.31 3.31 -5.97
C VAL A 33 4.43 4.53 -6.26
N ALA A 34 3.35 4.68 -5.50
CA ALA A 34 2.47 5.85 -5.62
C ALA A 34 3.21 7.14 -5.22
N ASN A 35 2.96 8.21 -5.96
CA ASN A 35 3.49 9.54 -5.61
C ASN A 35 2.62 10.17 -4.49
N LEU A 36 2.66 9.55 -3.29
CA LEU A 36 1.82 9.97 -2.16
C LEU A 36 2.00 11.43 -1.77
N PRO A 37 3.22 12.02 -1.76
CA PRO A 37 3.37 13.44 -1.43
C PRO A 37 2.54 14.35 -2.34
N GLU A 38 2.52 14.07 -3.64
CA GLU A 38 1.75 14.87 -4.59
C GLU A 38 0.25 14.58 -4.52
N ILE A 39 -0.14 13.32 -4.27
CA ILE A 39 -1.53 12.94 -4.01
C ILE A 39 -2.07 13.70 -2.78
N VAL A 40 -1.31 13.73 -1.69
CA VAL A 40 -1.66 14.47 -0.46
C VAL A 40 -1.80 15.97 -0.76
N ARG A 41 -0.87 16.55 -1.51
CA ARG A 41 -0.94 17.96 -1.90
C ARG A 41 -2.23 18.27 -2.69
N LEU A 42 -2.58 17.41 -3.63
CA LEU A 42 -3.81 17.55 -4.42
C LEU A 42 -5.06 17.33 -3.58
N ALA A 43 -5.07 16.32 -2.70
CA ALA A 43 -6.18 16.04 -1.81
C ALA A 43 -6.48 17.24 -0.91
N LYS A 44 -5.47 17.83 -0.26
CA LYS A 44 -5.61 19.04 0.54
C LYS A 44 -6.14 20.23 -0.28
N LYS A 45 -5.67 20.37 -1.52
CA LYS A 45 -6.11 21.46 -2.41
C LYS A 45 -7.59 21.37 -2.81
N TYR A 46 -8.10 20.16 -2.99
CA TYR A 46 -9.46 19.90 -3.49
C TYR A 46 -10.43 19.38 -2.42
N ASP A 47 -10.02 19.38 -1.16
CA ASP A 47 -10.81 18.83 -0.04
C ASP A 47 -11.27 17.40 -0.34
N ALA A 48 -10.31 16.52 -0.56
CA ALA A 48 -10.52 15.11 -0.85
C ALA A 48 -9.92 14.23 0.24
N THR A 49 -10.64 13.16 0.57
CA THR A 49 -10.21 12.08 1.46
C THR A 49 -9.28 11.13 0.71
N ILE A 50 -8.29 10.58 1.40
CA ILE A 50 -7.31 9.64 0.83
C ILE A 50 -7.44 8.28 1.49
N MET A 51 -7.55 7.24 0.67
CA MET A 51 -7.37 5.85 1.08
C MET A 51 -6.18 5.25 0.35
N VAL A 52 -5.24 4.67 1.10
CA VAL A 52 -4.07 3.97 0.54
C VAL A 52 -4.17 2.48 0.86
N ASP A 53 -4.07 1.65 -0.17
CA ASP A 53 -3.89 0.21 -0.05
C ASP A 53 -2.41 -0.12 0.10
N GLU A 54 -2.03 -0.50 1.30
CA GLU A 54 -0.66 -0.88 1.68
C GLU A 54 -0.39 -2.39 1.58
N ALA A 55 -1.23 -3.13 0.87
CA ALA A 55 -1.10 -4.59 0.80
C ALA A 55 0.28 -5.06 0.31
N HIS A 56 0.96 -4.28 -0.53
CA HIS A 56 2.32 -4.51 -0.99
C HIS A 56 3.37 -3.60 -0.34
N GLY A 57 2.96 -2.63 0.48
CA GLY A 57 3.85 -1.70 1.18
C GLY A 57 4.26 -2.20 2.56
N ILE A 58 3.30 -2.75 3.34
CA ILE A 58 3.55 -3.24 4.70
C ILE A 58 4.52 -4.42 4.67
N GLY A 59 5.52 -4.36 5.56
CA GLY A 59 6.63 -5.33 5.64
C GLY A 59 7.75 -5.07 4.65
N VAL A 60 7.59 -4.12 3.72
CA VAL A 60 8.55 -3.81 2.65
C VAL A 60 9.07 -2.38 2.76
N PHE A 61 8.19 -1.39 2.89
CA PHE A 61 8.53 0.02 2.94
C PHE A 61 8.39 0.60 4.36
N GLY A 62 9.02 1.76 4.56
CA GLY A 62 8.95 2.50 5.81
C GLY A 62 9.80 1.88 6.92
N ARG A 63 9.87 2.54 8.06
CA ARG A 63 10.63 2.08 9.22
C ARG A 63 9.96 0.83 9.82
N GLY A 64 10.72 -0.26 9.92
CA GLY A 64 10.18 -1.52 10.45
C GLY A 64 8.96 -2.02 9.64
N GLY A 65 8.93 -1.78 8.33
CA GLY A 65 7.87 -2.29 7.47
C GLY A 65 6.51 -1.59 7.59
N ARG A 66 6.45 -0.33 8.04
CA ARG A 66 5.19 0.41 8.27
C ARG A 66 4.46 0.84 7.00
N GLY A 67 5.05 0.62 5.83
CA GLY A 67 4.41 0.90 4.55
C GLY A 67 4.91 2.17 3.86
N VAL A 68 4.33 2.45 2.71
CA VAL A 68 4.69 3.57 1.83
C VAL A 68 4.29 4.91 2.43
N CYS A 69 3.19 4.96 3.19
CA CYS A 69 2.77 6.18 3.89
C CYS A 69 3.85 6.63 4.90
N ASP A 70 4.43 5.69 5.68
CA ASP A 70 5.55 5.99 6.59
C ASP A 70 6.84 6.32 5.82
N HIS A 71 7.09 5.64 4.72
CA HIS A 71 8.27 5.90 3.86
C HIS A 71 8.34 7.35 3.39
N PHE A 72 7.21 7.92 3.01
CA PHE A 72 7.12 9.33 2.60
C PHE A 72 6.82 10.30 3.75
N GLY A 73 6.59 9.81 4.97
CA GLY A 73 6.26 10.65 6.11
C GLY A 73 4.89 11.32 6.02
N VAL A 74 3.94 10.69 5.34
CA VAL A 74 2.58 11.22 5.09
C VAL A 74 1.48 10.43 5.79
N SER A 75 1.82 9.56 6.73
CA SER A 75 0.84 8.71 7.43
C SER A 75 -0.28 9.50 8.11
N ASP A 76 0.03 10.67 8.67
CA ASP A 76 -0.93 11.54 9.34
C ASP A 76 -1.82 12.34 8.35
N ASP A 77 -1.47 12.33 7.08
CA ASP A 77 -2.20 13.01 6.00
C ASP A 77 -3.10 12.05 5.18
N VAL A 78 -3.09 10.77 5.52
CA VAL A 78 -3.90 9.72 4.86
C VAL A 78 -5.03 9.31 5.80
N ASP A 79 -6.28 9.43 5.33
CA ASP A 79 -7.46 9.22 6.16
C ASP A 79 -7.75 7.73 6.43
N LEU A 80 -7.48 6.87 5.44
CA LEU A 80 -7.68 5.43 5.55
C LEU A 80 -6.46 4.69 5.01
N ILE A 81 -5.89 3.83 5.83
CA ILE A 81 -4.82 2.92 5.43
C ILE A 81 -5.38 1.49 5.49
N MET A 82 -5.40 0.81 4.35
CA MET A 82 -5.77 -0.59 4.25
C MET A 82 -4.51 -1.45 4.27
N GLY A 83 -4.53 -2.53 5.04
CA GLY A 83 -3.49 -3.55 5.02
C GLY A 83 -4.07 -4.95 4.94
N THR A 84 -3.31 -5.86 4.35
CA THR A 84 -3.68 -7.28 4.30
C THR A 84 -2.74 -8.14 5.15
N PHE A 85 -3.27 -9.21 5.72
CA PHE A 85 -2.48 -10.22 6.42
C PHE A 85 -2.05 -11.38 5.52
N SER A 86 -2.48 -11.39 4.26
CA SER A 86 -2.22 -12.50 3.33
C SER A 86 -0.88 -12.43 2.59
N LYS A 87 -0.04 -11.45 2.89
CA LYS A 87 1.28 -11.25 2.29
C LYS A 87 2.38 -11.29 3.36
N SER A 88 2.94 -10.19 3.77
CA SER A 88 4.04 -10.12 4.74
C SER A 88 3.73 -10.77 6.09
N PHE A 89 2.48 -10.77 6.52
CA PHE A 89 2.05 -11.43 7.75
C PHE A 89 1.77 -12.94 7.61
N ALA A 90 1.82 -13.51 6.40
CA ALA A 90 1.61 -14.93 6.10
C ALA A 90 0.35 -15.54 6.76
N SER A 91 -0.77 -14.78 6.84
CA SER A 91 -2.00 -15.18 7.51
C SER A 91 -3.24 -14.85 6.66
N LEU A 92 -4.40 -14.73 7.26
CA LEU A 92 -5.66 -14.41 6.58
C LEU A 92 -6.27 -13.14 7.16
N GLY A 93 -7.03 -12.42 6.32
CA GLY A 93 -7.74 -11.21 6.72
C GLY A 93 -6.96 -9.94 6.37
N GLY A 94 -7.30 -8.87 7.06
CA GLY A 94 -6.72 -7.55 6.86
C GLY A 94 -7.32 -6.55 7.83
N PHE A 95 -6.99 -5.28 7.64
CA PHE A 95 -7.45 -4.21 8.49
C PHE A 95 -7.64 -2.91 7.71
N ILE A 96 -8.40 -2.01 8.29
CA ILE A 96 -8.42 -0.58 7.95
C ILE A 96 -7.97 0.18 9.19
N ALA A 97 -6.93 0.98 9.07
CA ALA A 97 -6.50 1.95 10.06
C ALA A 97 -7.04 3.33 9.67
N THR A 98 -7.79 3.95 10.58
CA THR A 98 -8.44 5.24 10.38
C THR A 98 -8.91 5.80 11.73
N ASP A 99 -9.47 7.00 11.73
CA ASP A 99 -10.03 7.63 12.91
C ASP A 99 -11.15 6.83 13.56
N LYS A 100 -11.36 7.06 14.86
CA LYS A 100 -12.33 6.34 15.68
C LYS A 100 -13.76 6.47 15.16
N GLU A 101 -14.14 7.65 14.71
CA GLU A 101 -15.47 7.95 14.17
C GLU A 101 -15.72 7.15 12.89
N ILE A 102 -14.74 7.12 11.98
CA ILE A 102 -14.79 6.36 10.73
C ILE A 102 -14.80 4.86 11.03
N THR A 103 -13.94 4.39 11.96
CA THR A 103 -13.94 2.99 12.42
C THR A 103 -15.30 2.57 12.93
N ASN A 104 -15.94 3.40 13.77
CA ASN A 104 -17.28 3.12 14.30
C ASN A 104 -18.33 3.09 13.18
N PHE A 105 -18.27 4.01 12.24
CA PHE A 105 -19.15 4.03 11.07
C PHE A 105 -18.98 2.75 10.23
N LEU A 106 -17.76 2.36 9.89
CA LEU A 106 -17.47 1.15 9.11
C LEU A 106 -17.99 -0.12 9.77
N ARG A 107 -17.84 -0.26 11.11
CA ARG A 107 -18.36 -1.41 11.86
C ARG A 107 -19.87 -1.59 11.76
N HIS A 108 -20.62 -0.52 11.60
CA HIS A 108 -22.08 -0.54 11.57
C HIS A 108 -22.67 -0.47 10.15
N HIS A 109 -21.89 -0.04 9.16
CA HIS A 109 -22.40 0.22 7.80
C HIS A 109 -21.68 -0.60 6.71
N SER A 110 -20.47 -1.10 6.97
CA SER A 110 -19.76 -1.92 5.98
C SER A 110 -20.40 -3.30 5.88
N ARG A 111 -21.09 -3.55 4.77
CA ARG A 111 -21.76 -4.84 4.52
C ARG A 111 -20.77 -6.00 4.50
N SER A 112 -19.61 -5.80 3.88
CA SER A 112 -18.53 -6.81 3.87
C SER A 112 -18.08 -7.17 5.27
N TYR A 113 -17.95 -6.20 6.17
CA TYR A 113 -17.57 -6.44 7.56
C TYR A 113 -18.66 -7.17 8.35
N ILE A 114 -19.92 -6.75 8.21
CA ILE A 114 -21.05 -7.29 8.96
C ILE A 114 -21.35 -8.74 8.56
N PHE A 115 -21.27 -9.06 7.27
CA PHE A 115 -21.67 -10.36 6.72
C PHE A 115 -20.50 -11.32 6.48
N THR A 116 -19.28 -10.96 6.89
CA THR A 116 -18.10 -11.83 6.80
C THR A 116 -17.80 -12.43 8.18
N ALA A 117 -17.47 -13.72 8.21
CA ALA A 117 -17.01 -14.36 9.45
C ALA A 117 -15.67 -13.74 9.90
N SER A 118 -15.52 -13.58 11.21
CA SER A 118 -14.28 -13.07 11.81
C SER A 118 -13.10 -14.00 11.53
N ILE A 119 -11.91 -13.42 11.47
CA ILE A 119 -10.66 -14.20 11.40
C ILE A 119 -10.54 -15.08 12.65
N THR A 120 -9.91 -16.24 12.50
CA THR A 120 -9.76 -17.18 13.60
C THR A 120 -8.76 -16.70 14.66
N PRO A 121 -8.90 -17.11 15.93
CA PRO A 121 -7.90 -16.79 16.96
C PRO A 121 -6.48 -17.23 16.57
N ALA A 122 -6.32 -18.38 15.92
CA ALA A 122 -5.02 -18.86 15.44
C ALA A 122 -4.41 -17.91 14.39
N SER A 123 -5.22 -17.45 13.41
CA SER A 123 -4.75 -16.48 12.40
C SER A 123 -4.40 -15.15 13.05
N THR A 124 -5.18 -14.69 14.04
CA THR A 124 -4.88 -13.46 14.79
C THR A 124 -3.56 -13.58 15.55
N ALA A 125 -3.33 -14.69 16.25
CA ALA A 125 -2.08 -14.94 16.98
C ALA A 125 -0.86 -15.00 16.02
N ALA A 126 -1.02 -15.60 14.84
CA ALA A 126 0.04 -15.61 13.82
C ALA A 126 0.39 -14.19 13.34
N VAL A 127 -0.62 -13.33 13.10
CA VAL A 127 -0.41 -11.92 12.73
C VAL A 127 0.33 -11.17 13.84
N MET A 128 -0.05 -11.35 15.10
CA MET A 128 0.61 -10.71 16.23
C MET A 128 2.08 -11.12 16.32
N ALA A 129 2.38 -12.42 16.21
CA ALA A 129 3.76 -12.91 16.20
C ALA A 129 4.57 -12.38 15.00
N ALA A 130 3.96 -12.29 13.82
CA ALA A 130 4.62 -11.71 12.64
C ALA A 130 4.90 -10.22 12.83
N LEU A 131 4.01 -9.48 13.48
CA LEU A 131 4.23 -8.07 13.81
C LEU A 131 5.40 -7.91 14.80
N ASP A 132 5.45 -8.73 15.86
CA ASP A 132 6.54 -8.72 16.84
C ASP A 132 7.90 -8.98 16.15
N ILE A 133 7.97 -9.94 15.22
CA ILE A 133 9.16 -10.23 14.41
C ILE A 133 9.51 -9.03 13.54
N MET A 134 8.56 -8.46 12.83
CA MET A 134 8.76 -7.30 11.95
C MET A 134 9.33 -6.10 12.71
N GLU A 135 8.89 -5.90 13.96
CA GLU A 135 9.39 -4.80 14.81
C GLU A 135 10.76 -5.10 15.44
N SER A 136 11.07 -6.36 15.73
CA SER A 136 12.29 -6.76 16.46
C SER A 136 13.46 -7.20 15.56
N GLU A 137 13.19 -7.57 14.31
CA GLU A 137 14.16 -8.13 13.37
C GLU A 137 14.25 -7.30 12.07
N PRO A 138 14.74 -6.04 12.12
CA PRO A 138 14.83 -5.17 10.95
C PRO A 138 15.74 -5.71 9.83
N GLU A 139 16.67 -6.62 10.17
CA GLU A 139 17.57 -7.27 9.22
C GLU A 139 16.82 -8.08 8.15
N ILE A 140 15.60 -8.54 8.42
CA ILE A 140 14.78 -9.23 7.42
C ILE A 140 14.41 -8.25 6.28
N GLN A 141 13.97 -7.03 6.63
CA GLN A 141 13.68 -5.99 5.66
C GLN A 141 14.95 -5.52 4.93
N GLU A 142 16.05 -5.33 5.65
CA GLU A 142 17.33 -4.94 5.06
C GLU A 142 17.81 -5.96 4.03
N HIS A 143 17.76 -7.25 4.37
CA HIS A 143 18.13 -8.33 3.45
C HIS A 143 17.23 -8.40 2.21
N LEU A 144 15.92 -8.17 2.36
CA LEU A 144 15.01 -8.06 1.21
C LEU A 144 15.47 -6.98 0.24
N TRP A 145 15.89 -5.81 0.75
CA TRP A 145 16.35 -4.71 -0.08
C TRP A 145 17.72 -4.96 -0.71
N GLU A 146 18.64 -5.67 -0.03
CA GLU A 146 19.89 -6.13 -0.64
C GLU A 146 19.63 -7.05 -1.84
N LEU A 147 18.75 -8.05 -1.66
CA LEU A 147 18.37 -8.96 -2.75
C LEU A 147 17.64 -8.24 -3.88
N THR A 148 16.78 -7.28 -3.55
CA THR A 148 16.06 -6.46 -4.53
C THR A 148 17.03 -5.69 -5.41
N ASN A 149 17.97 -4.97 -4.80
CA ASN A 149 18.96 -4.19 -5.53
C ASN A 149 19.85 -5.09 -6.40
N PHE A 150 20.31 -6.21 -5.86
CA PHE A 150 21.08 -7.20 -6.62
C PHE A 150 20.30 -7.72 -7.86
N ALA A 151 19.02 -8.06 -7.68
CA ALA A 151 18.18 -8.55 -8.77
C ALA A 151 17.90 -7.47 -9.82
N LEU A 152 17.55 -6.24 -9.41
CA LEU A 152 17.31 -5.12 -10.30
C LEU A 152 18.54 -4.82 -11.18
N ASP A 153 19.72 -4.78 -10.56
CA ASP A 153 20.96 -4.53 -11.28
C ASP A 153 21.30 -5.69 -12.24
N GLY A 154 21.11 -6.94 -11.80
CA GLY A 154 21.33 -8.11 -12.63
C GLY A 154 20.43 -8.13 -13.87
N PHE A 155 19.13 -7.90 -13.71
CA PHE A 155 18.19 -7.85 -14.86
C PHE A 155 18.49 -6.69 -15.82
N ARG A 156 18.84 -5.51 -15.29
CA ARG A 156 19.25 -4.38 -16.12
C ARG A 156 20.52 -4.67 -16.91
N GLN A 157 21.54 -5.28 -16.29
CA GLN A 157 22.79 -5.68 -16.97
C GLN A 157 22.55 -6.74 -18.05
N MET A 158 21.59 -7.64 -17.86
CA MET A 158 21.18 -8.62 -18.88
C MET A 158 20.35 -8.01 -20.02
N GLY A 159 19.98 -6.72 -19.93
CA GLY A 159 19.14 -6.05 -20.93
C GLY A 159 17.67 -6.43 -20.86
N CYS A 160 17.20 -6.99 -19.74
CA CYS A 160 15.80 -7.30 -19.55
C CYS A 160 14.95 -6.01 -19.43
N GLU A 161 13.78 -6.02 -20.06
CA GLU A 161 12.81 -4.94 -19.90
C GLU A 161 12.03 -5.15 -18.59
N ILE A 162 12.32 -4.34 -17.57
CA ILE A 162 11.70 -4.42 -16.23
C ILE A 162 10.88 -3.18 -15.86
N GLY A 163 10.61 -2.29 -16.84
CA GLY A 163 9.89 -1.04 -16.58
C GLY A 163 10.68 -0.07 -15.68
N HIS A 164 9.96 0.69 -14.88
CA HIS A 164 10.53 1.71 -13.98
C HIS A 164 10.57 1.27 -12.52
N THR A 165 10.35 -0.02 -12.26
CA THR A 165 10.31 -0.52 -10.88
C THR A 165 11.60 -0.24 -10.11
N SER A 166 11.44 0.10 -8.85
CA SER A 166 12.49 0.23 -7.84
C SER A 166 12.14 -0.55 -6.57
N THR A 167 11.24 -1.54 -6.68
CA THR A 167 10.69 -2.32 -5.57
C THR A 167 11.05 -3.80 -5.71
N PRO A 168 10.77 -4.64 -4.69
CA PRO A 168 10.91 -6.09 -4.81
C PRO A 168 10.01 -6.73 -5.87
N ILE A 169 9.03 -6.01 -6.42
CA ILE A 169 8.22 -6.46 -7.54
C ILE A 169 8.94 -6.11 -8.84
N ILE A 170 9.45 -7.12 -9.53
CA ILE A 170 10.25 -6.94 -10.75
C ILE A 170 9.51 -7.59 -11.93
N PRO A 171 8.75 -6.81 -12.73
CA PRO A 171 8.08 -7.34 -13.90
C PRO A 171 9.09 -7.60 -15.03
N LEU A 172 8.98 -8.74 -15.69
CA LEU A 172 9.76 -9.06 -16.89
C LEU A 172 8.84 -8.99 -18.10
N PHE A 173 9.01 -7.98 -18.95
CA PHE A 173 8.20 -7.79 -20.16
C PHE A 173 8.77 -8.60 -21.32
N ILE A 174 8.20 -9.76 -21.59
CA ILE A 174 8.64 -10.64 -22.70
C ILE A 174 7.98 -10.25 -24.02
N ARG A 175 6.79 -9.64 -23.98
CA ARG A 175 6.03 -9.08 -25.12
C ARG A 175 5.68 -10.06 -26.24
N ASP A 176 6.00 -11.34 -26.12
CA ASP A 176 5.66 -12.41 -27.06
C ASP A 176 4.93 -13.52 -26.32
N ASN A 177 3.82 -13.98 -26.91
CA ASN A 177 2.98 -15.04 -26.37
C ASN A 177 3.23 -16.40 -27.02
N ASN A 178 4.34 -16.58 -27.77
CA ASN A 178 4.70 -17.82 -28.45
C ASN A 178 5.66 -18.69 -27.63
#